data_43d278cff9953a7307da3b460ca144f2
#
_entry.id   43d278cff9953a7307da3b460ca144f2
#
_cell.length_a   1.000
_cell.length_b   1.000
_cell.length_c   1.000
_cell.angle_alpha   90.00
_cell.angle_beta   90.00
_cell.angle_gamma   90.00
#
_symmetry.space_group_name_H-M   'P 1'
#
loop_
_entity.id
_entity.type
_entity.pdbx_description
1 polymer ?
#
loop_
_entity_poly.entity_id
_entity_poly.type
_entity_poly.pdbx_seq_one_letter_code
_entity_poly.pdbx_strand_id
1 'polypeptide(L)'
;LTVFAGDGHKNFTTTKAEKIIAITILAEARGEGEKGMYAVAAVIAQRANERKITPSQVCLQRLQFSCWNGKKLKNLEHLLKVPQAKYALLLARNVSLLSRDYVGYANHYHATWMKKKPYWAKGQKPVKTIGQHAFYKL
;
A
#
# COMPACT_ATOMS: atom_id res chain seq x y z
N LEU A 1 -8.03 6.49 -12.01
CA LEU A 1 -7.23 5.31 -11.69
C LEU A 1 -7.90 4.05 -12.22
N THR A 2 -7.20 3.33 -13.06
CA THR A 2 -7.73 2.09 -13.63
C THR A 2 -7.02 0.90 -13.01
N VAL A 3 -7.78 0.02 -12.41
CA VAL A 3 -7.29 -1.26 -11.92
C VAL A 3 -8.11 -2.33 -12.62
N PHE A 4 -7.44 -3.25 -13.30
CA PHE A 4 -8.14 -4.36 -13.92
C PHE A 4 -8.70 -5.26 -12.83
N ALA A 5 -10.02 -5.32 -12.73
CA ALA A 5 -10.64 -6.42 -12.02
C ALA A 5 -10.13 -7.67 -12.69
N GLY A 6 -9.65 -8.62 -11.98
CA GLY A 6 -9.34 -9.91 -12.55
C GLY A 6 -10.43 -10.28 -13.56
N ASP A 7 -10.28 -11.29 -14.29
CA ASP A 7 -11.17 -11.68 -15.37
C ASP A 7 -12.62 -11.95 -14.95
N GLY A 8 -13.01 -11.60 -13.74
CA GLY A 8 -14.36 -11.78 -13.25
C GLY A 8 -14.71 -13.21 -12.93
N HIS A 9 -13.78 -14.11 -12.95
CA HIS A 9 -14.05 -15.50 -12.61
C HIS A 9 -14.42 -15.66 -11.17
N LYS A 10 -15.50 -16.32 -11.00
CA LYS A 10 -16.21 -16.48 -9.74
C LYS A 10 -15.47 -17.31 -8.70
N ASN A 11 -14.49 -18.10 -9.13
CA ASN A 11 -13.83 -19.09 -8.28
C ASN A 11 -12.47 -18.62 -7.76
N PHE A 12 -12.21 -17.32 -7.78
CA PHE A 12 -11.00 -16.79 -7.23
C PHE A 12 -10.97 -16.95 -5.72
N THR A 13 -10.07 -17.80 -5.24
CA THR A 13 -9.74 -17.85 -3.85
C THR A 13 -8.72 -16.76 -3.55
N THR A 14 -9.00 -15.90 -2.59
CA THR A 14 -8.05 -14.87 -2.16
C THR A 14 -6.86 -15.54 -1.48
N THR A 15 -5.67 -15.28 -2.00
CA THR A 15 -4.46 -15.87 -1.45
C THR A 15 -4.04 -15.18 -0.16
N LYS A 16 -3.18 -15.86 0.61
CA LYS A 16 -2.60 -15.25 1.81
C LYS A 16 -1.82 -13.98 1.46
N ALA A 17 -1.05 -14.01 0.37
CA ALA A 17 -0.29 -12.84 -0.07
C ALA A 17 -1.21 -11.66 -0.39
N GLU A 18 -2.32 -11.90 -1.09
CA GLU A 18 -3.30 -10.87 -1.41
C GLU A 18 -3.92 -10.27 -0.15
N LYS A 19 -4.26 -11.11 0.83
CA LYS A 19 -4.78 -10.64 2.11
C LYS A 19 -3.78 -9.73 2.83
N ILE A 20 -2.52 -10.12 2.87
CA ILE A 20 -1.47 -9.32 3.52
C ILE A 20 -1.34 -7.96 2.86
N ILE A 21 -1.30 -7.91 1.54
CA ILE A 21 -1.19 -6.65 0.80
C ILE A 21 -2.43 -5.79 1.04
N ALA A 22 -3.62 -6.38 0.91
CA ALA A 22 -4.87 -5.63 1.09
C ALA A 22 -5.01 -5.08 2.52
N ILE A 23 -4.67 -5.86 3.52
CA ILE A 23 -4.69 -5.41 4.92
C ILE A 23 -3.74 -4.24 5.12
N THR A 24 -2.55 -4.30 4.54
CA THR A 24 -1.58 -3.21 4.63
C THR A 24 -2.15 -1.93 4.02
N ILE A 25 -2.71 -2.03 2.82
CA ILE A 25 -3.34 -0.87 2.15
C ILE A 25 -4.46 -0.29 3.01
N LEU A 26 -5.30 -1.14 3.57
CA LEU A 26 -6.42 -0.70 4.41
C LEU A 26 -5.94 -0.02 5.69
N ALA A 27 -4.97 -0.63 6.37
CA ALA A 27 -4.42 -0.06 7.59
C ALA A 27 -3.81 1.32 7.36
N GLU A 28 -3.17 1.49 6.19
CA GLU A 28 -2.46 2.73 5.86
C GLU A 28 -3.37 3.81 5.27
N ALA A 29 -4.38 3.43 4.52
CA ALA A 29 -5.05 4.41 3.67
C ALA A 29 -6.57 4.21 3.48
N ARG A 30 -7.25 3.36 4.25
CA ARG A 30 -8.70 3.17 4.00
C ARG A 30 -9.52 4.44 4.14
N GLY A 31 -9.05 5.39 4.93
CA GLY A 31 -9.71 6.68 5.09
C GLY A 31 -9.35 7.73 4.05
N GLU A 32 -8.43 7.42 3.15
CA GLU A 32 -7.92 8.35 2.13
C GLU A 32 -8.61 8.21 0.77
N GLY A 33 -9.60 7.32 0.67
CA GLY A 33 -10.28 7.04 -0.59
C GLY A 33 -9.43 6.21 -1.56
N GLU A 34 -9.99 5.97 -2.74
CA GLU A 34 -9.35 5.10 -3.72
C GLU A 34 -7.99 5.63 -4.19
N LYS A 35 -7.86 6.94 -4.36
CA LYS A 35 -6.59 7.53 -4.80
C LYS A 35 -5.48 7.30 -3.78
N GLY A 36 -5.77 7.49 -2.50
CA GLY A 36 -4.80 7.27 -1.43
C GLY A 36 -4.44 5.80 -1.29
N MET A 37 -5.41 4.92 -1.41
CA MET A 37 -5.17 3.47 -1.37
C MET A 37 -4.31 3.02 -2.55
N TYR A 38 -4.61 3.52 -3.75
CA TYR A 38 -3.80 3.22 -4.94
C TYR A 38 -2.36 3.71 -4.74
N ALA A 39 -2.19 4.90 -4.19
CA ALA A 39 -0.87 5.48 -3.96
C ALA A 39 -0.02 4.61 -3.02
N VAL A 40 -0.59 4.13 -1.92
CA VAL A 40 0.11 3.22 -1.00
C VAL A 40 0.47 1.92 -1.70
N ALA A 41 -0.46 1.36 -2.47
CA ALA A 41 -0.20 0.14 -3.24
C ALA A 41 0.94 0.33 -4.25
N ALA A 42 1.00 1.50 -4.90
CA ALA A 42 2.08 1.83 -5.83
C ALA A 42 3.44 1.91 -5.15
N VAL A 43 3.50 2.41 -3.91
CA VAL A 43 4.73 2.42 -3.11
C VAL A 43 5.17 0.99 -2.78
N ILE A 44 4.22 0.13 -2.41
CA ILE A 44 4.52 -1.28 -2.15
C ILE A 44 5.13 -1.92 -3.41
N ALA A 45 4.53 -1.67 -4.58
CA ALA A 45 5.04 -2.18 -5.85
C ALA A 45 6.45 -1.65 -6.15
N GLN A 46 6.69 -0.37 -5.87
CA GLN A 46 8.01 0.23 -6.09
C GLN A 46 9.07 -0.40 -5.19
N ARG A 47 8.77 -0.57 -3.91
CA ARG A 47 9.69 -1.22 -2.97
C ARG A 47 9.98 -2.66 -3.37
N ALA A 48 8.97 -3.40 -3.82
CA ALA A 48 9.15 -4.77 -4.28
C ALA A 48 10.11 -4.82 -5.47
N ASN A 49 9.94 -3.90 -6.41
CA ASN A 49 10.80 -3.80 -7.58
C ASN A 49 12.25 -3.47 -7.20
N GLU A 50 12.46 -2.51 -6.31
CA GLU A 50 13.79 -2.08 -5.89
C GLU A 50 14.51 -3.14 -5.06
N ARG A 51 13.78 -3.77 -4.15
CA ARG A 51 14.35 -4.72 -3.18
C ARG A 51 14.42 -6.15 -3.70
N LYS A 52 13.83 -6.40 -4.87
CA LYS A 52 13.80 -7.74 -5.51
C LYS A 52 13.14 -8.79 -4.62
N ILE A 53 12.08 -8.40 -3.95
CA ILE A 53 11.24 -9.27 -3.13
C ILE A 53 9.78 -9.12 -3.53
N THR A 54 8.92 -10.00 -3.06
CA THR A 54 7.51 -9.94 -3.41
C THR A 54 6.80 -8.79 -2.67
N PRO A 55 5.66 -8.29 -3.20
CA PRO A 55 4.90 -7.26 -2.50
C PRO A 55 4.47 -7.65 -1.09
N SER A 56 4.06 -8.90 -0.87
CA SER A 56 3.69 -9.34 0.48
C SER A 56 4.90 -9.36 1.41
N GLN A 57 6.07 -9.71 0.91
CA GLN A 57 7.31 -9.64 1.69
C GLN A 57 7.64 -8.19 2.06
N VAL A 58 7.42 -7.23 1.15
CA VAL A 58 7.57 -5.80 1.47
C VAL A 58 6.68 -5.42 2.66
N CYS A 59 5.42 -5.85 2.62
CA CYS A 59 4.45 -5.52 3.67
C CYS A 59 4.88 -6.07 5.04
N LEU A 60 5.55 -7.22 5.06
CA LEU A 60 5.93 -7.89 6.29
C LEU A 60 7.34 -7.57 6.76
N GLN A 61 8.11 -6.76 6.01
CA GLN A 61 9.44 -6.37 6.46
C GLN A 61 9.36 -5.63 7.80
N ARG A 62 10.31 -5.91 8.67
CA ARG A 62 10.35 -5.37 10.01
C ARG A 62 10.24 -3.84 9.99
N LEU A 63 9.30 -3.31 10.77
CA LEU A 63 9.11 -1.87 11.00
C LEU A 63 8.73 -1.07 9.75
N GLN A 64 8.34 -1.73 8.65
CA GLN A 64 7.90 -1.01 7.45
C GLN A 64 6.46 -0.53 7.57
N PHE A 65 5.57 -1.40 8.07
CA PHE A 65 4.16 -1.07 8.25
C PHE A 65 3.75 -1.46 9.67
N SER A 66 3.41 -0.46 10.47
CA SER A 66 3.20 -0.65 11.91
C SER A 66 2.06 -1.60 12.25
N CYS A 67 1.08 -1.76 11.36
CA CYS A 67 -0.04 -2.66 11.62
C CYS A 67 0.42 -4.11 11.86
N TRP A 68 1.58 -4.49 11.34
CA TRP A 68 2.11 -5.84 11.49
C TRP A 68 2.98 -6.02 12.73
N ASN A 69 3.29 -4.95 13.46
CA ASN A 69 4.18 -5.06 14.63
C ASN A 69 3.56 -5.97 15.69
N GLY A 70 4.20 -7.12 15.94
CA GLY A 70 3.71 -8.11 16.90
C GLY A 70 2.40 -8.79 16.51
N LYS A 71 1.99 -8.73 15.25
CA LYS A 71 0.71 -9.27 14.77
C LYS A 71 0.92 -10.33 13.71
N LYS A 72 -0.01 -11.27 13.67
CA LYS A 72 -0.13 -12.28 12.63
C LYS A 72 -1.36 -11.97 11.79
N LEU A 73 -1.46 -12.60 10.61
CA LEU A 73 -2.59 -12.40 9.70
C LEU A 73 -3.93 -12.57 10.42
N LYS A 74 -4.10 -13.61 11.22
CA LYS A 74 -5.35 -13.84 11.95
C LYS A 74 -5.78 -12.69 12.85
N ASN A 75 -4.83 -11.89 13.33
CA ASN A 75 -5.12 -10.74 14.19
C ASN A 75 -5.69 -9.55 13.41
N LEU A 76 -5.49 -9.51 12.10
CA LEU A 76 -5.83 -8.37 11.26
C LEU A 76 -6.87 -8.70 10.19
N GLU A 77 -7.33 -9.95 10.09
CA GLU A 77 -8.30 -10.34 9.06
C GLU A 77 -9.62 -9.58 9.17
N HIS A 78 -9.96 -9.06 10.35
CA HIS A 78 -11.16 -8.26 10.51
C HIS A 78 -11.17 -7.00 9.63
N LEU A 79 -9.99 -6.49 9.24
CA LEU A 79 -9.91 -5.34 8.34
C LEU A 79 -10.50 -5.65 6.96
N LEU A 80 -10.54 -6.92 6.57
CA LEU A 80 -11.11 -7.33 5.28
C LEU A 80 -12.64 -7.27 5.26
N LYS A 81 -13.27 -6.90 6.36
CA LYS A 81 -14.73 -6.74 6.45
C LYS A 81 -15.21 -5.31 6.24
N VAL A 82 -14.30 -4.33 6.16
CA VAL A 82 -14.70 -2.94 5.91
C VAL A 82 -15.12 -2.76 4.45
N PRO A 83 -15.94 -1.74 4.15
CA PRO A 83 -16.39 -1.51 2.76
C PRO A 83 -15.25 -1.33 1.76
N GLN A 84 -14.15 -0.71 2.18
CA GLN A 84 -13.01 -0.45 1.31
C GLN A 84 -12.20 -1.72 0.97
N ALA A 85 -12.48 -2.84 1.62
CA ALA A 85 -11.70 -4.07 1.43
C ALA A 85 -11.80 -4.61 0.00
N LYS A 86 -12.95 -4.44 -0.65
CA LYS A 86 -13.14 -4.89 -2.03
C LYS A 86 -12.11 -4.24 -2.96
N TYR A 87 -11.95 -2.93 -2.84
CA TYR A 87 -10.98 -2.19 -3.65
C TYR A 87 -9.54 -2.54 -3.26
N ALA A 88 -9.26 -2.69 -1.96
CA ALA A 88 -7.93 -3.08 -1.50
C ALA A 88 -7.52 -4.44 -2.04
N LEU A 89 -8.44 -5.41 -2.08
CA LEU A 89 -8.18 -6.74 -2.64
C LEU A 89 -7.96 -6.66 -4.15
N LEU A 90 -8.70 -5.80 -4.84
CA LEU A 90 -8.49 -5.57 -6.26
C LEU A 90 -7.09 -5.02 -6.53
N LEU A 91 -6.64 -4.06 -5.73
CA LEU A 91 -5.28 -3.53 -5.83
C LEU A 91 -4.23 -4.62 -5.54
N ALA A 92 -4.46 -5.43 -4.52
CA ALA A 92 -3.54 -6.50 -4.15
C ALA A 92 -3.38 -7.52 -5.28
N ARG A 93 -4.48 -7.91 -5.92
CA ARG A 93 -4.46 -8.86 -7.03
C ARG A 93 -3.73 -8.32 -8.25
N ASN A 94 -3.73 -7.02 -8.43
CA ASN A 94 -3.17 -6.37 -9.61
C ASN A 94 -1.92 -5.56 -9.28
N VAL A 95 -1.28 -5.81 -8.14
CA VAL A 95 -0.19 -4.96 -7.65
C VAL A 95 0.94 -4.81 -8.66
N SER A 96 1.26 -5.85 -9.42
CA SER A 96 2.31 -5.80 -10.44
C SER A 96 1.93 -4.98 -11.67
N LEU A 97 0.65 -4.66 -11.84
CA LEU A 97 0.14 -3.89 -12.97
C LEU A 97 -0.12 -2.43 -12.62
N LEU A 98 0.04 -2.05 -11.37
CA LEU A 98 -0.24 -0.68 -10.94
C LEU A 98 0.80 0.29 -11.49
N SER A 99 0.36 1.53 -11.70
CA SER A 99 1.23 2.59 -12.17
C SER A 99 2.08 3.13 -11.02
N ARG A 100 3.35 2.78 -11.00
CA ARG A 100 4.29 3.33 -10.01
C ARG A 100 4.57 4.81 -10.28
N ASP A 101 4.37 5.25 -11.53
CA ASP A 101 4.49 6.65 -11.90
C ASP A 101 3.43 7.51 -11.21
N TYR A 102 2.30 6.92 -10.82
CA TYR A 102 1.25 7.66 -10.12
C TYR A 102 1.79 8.37 -8.86
N VAL A 103 2.77 7.77 -8.21
CA VAL A 103 3.44 8.37 -7.05
C VAL A 103 4.85 8.88 -7.40
N GLY A 104 5.17 9.03 -8.69
CA GLY A 104 6.48 9.48 -9.13
C GLY A 104 7.59 8.49 -8.75
N TYR A 105 7.30 7.19 -8.73
CA TYR A 105 8.22 6.13 -8.33
C TYR A 105 8.71 6.29 -6.89
N ALA A 106 7.88 6.89 -6.05
CA ALA A 106 8.20 7.08 -4.64
C ALA A 106 8.30 5.74 -3.90
N ASN A 107 9.21 5.71 -2.94
CA ASN A 107 9.41 4.56 -2.06
C ASN A 107 9.25 4.90 -0.58
N HIS A 108 8.94 6.17 -0.27
CA HIS A 108 8.68 6.65 1.08
C HIS A 108 7.50 7.61 1.08
N TYR A 109 6.77 7.64 2.17
CA TYR A 109 5.74 8.66 2.37
C TYR A 109 5.51 8.91 3.86
N HIS A 110 4.94 10.06 4.17
CA HIS A 110 4.46 10.38 5.51
C HIS A 110 3.18 11.21 5.43
N ALA A 111 2.43 11.24 6.51
CA ALA A 111 1.24 12.07 6.59
C ALA A 111 1.63 13.56 6.60
N THR A 112 0.92 14.36 5.83
CA THR A 112 1.21 15.81 5.71
C THR A 112 0.95 16.57 7.00
N TRP A 113 0.07 16.03 7.88
CA TRP A 113 -0.29 16.68 9.14
C TRP A 113 0.70 16.39 10.27
N MET A 114 1.76 15.60 10.03
CA MET A 114 2.77 15.34 11.05
C MET A 114 3.48 16.66 11.43
N LYS A 115 3.50 16.96 12.72
CA LYS A 115 4.17 18.16 13.22
C LYS A 115 5.68 18.08 13.03
N LYS A 116 6.24 16.89 13.19
CA LYS A 116 7.66 16.64 13.01
C LYS A 116 7.85 15.63 11.92
N LYS A 117 8.48 16.05 10.82
CA LYS A 117 8.76 15.15 9.70
C LYS A 117 9.71 14.03 10.13
N PRO A 118 9.59 12.82 9.53
CA PRO A 118 10.58 11.77 9.73
C PRO A 118 11.97 12.26 9.35
N TYR A 119 12.99 11.73 10.02
CA TYR A 119 14.37 12.16 9.79
C TYR A 119 14.80 12.04 8.32
N TRP A 120 14.32 11.01 7.62
CA TRP A 120 14.67 10.79 6.21
C TRP A 120 14.05 11.84 5.28
N ALA A 121 13.03 12.56 5.72
CA ALA A 121 12.38 13.59 4.90
C ALA A 121 13.05 14.96 5.02
N LYS A 122 13.93 15.14 6.00
CA LYS A 122 14.61 16.42 6.20
C LYS A 122 15.47 16.76 4.99
N GLY A 123 15.29 17.96 4.46
CA GLY A 123 16.02 18.42 3.29
C GLY A 123 15.56 17.80 1.98
N GLN A 124 14.54 16.95 2.01
CA GLN A 124 14.00 16.32 0.81
C GLN A 124 12.73 17.03 0.36
N LYS A 125 12.49 17.00 -0.94
CA LYS A 125 11.24 17.50 -1.52
C LYS A 125 10.38 16.33 -1.95
N PRO A 126 9.08 16.33 -1.63
CA PRO A 126 8.20 15.27 -2.13
C PRO A 126 8.08 15.35 -3.65
N VAL A 127 8.01 14.19 -4.30
CA VAL A 127 7.75 14.12 -5.75
C VAL A 127 6.26 14.24 -6.03
N LYS A 128 5.41 13.90 -5.08
CA LYS A 128 3.95 13.99 -5.20
C LYS A 128 3.35 14.21 -3.82
N THR A 129 2.21 14.89 -3.79
CA THR A 129 1.32 14.91 -2.63
C THR A 129 -0.05 14.45 -3.09
N ILE A 130 -0.57 13.41 -2.47
CA ILE A 130 -1.86 12.82 -2.80
C ILE A 130 -2.65 12.72 -1.50
N GLY A 131 -3.79 13.42 -1.45
CA GLY A 131 -4.56 13.49 -0.21
C GLY A 131 -3.69 14.04 0.91
N GLN A 132 -3.62 13.31 2.01
CA GLN A 132 -2.85 13.72 3.19
C GLN A 132 -1.52 12.99 3.31
N HIS A 133 -0.96 12.57 2.19
CA HIS A 133 0.36 11.92 2.17
C HIS A 133 1.30 12.62 1.21
N ALA A 134 2.52 12.87 1.67
CA ALA A 134 3.63 13.38 0.85
C ALA A 134 4.56 12.22 0.50
N PHE A 135 4.84 12.05 -0.77
CA PHE A 135 5.58 10.91 -1.32
C PHE A 135 6.97 11.34 -1.78
N TYR A 136 7.97 10.52 -1.48
CA TYR A 136 9.37 10.82 -1.74
C TYR A 136 10.05 9.68 -2.47
N LYS A 137 10.89 10.01 -3.43
CA LYS A 137 11.77 9.06 -4.09
C LYS A 137 13.17 9.20 -3.53
N LEU A 138 13.56 8.26 -2.70
CA LEU A 138 14.86 8.28 -2.03
C LEU A 138 15.81 7.20 -2.54
#